data_28a8278019180458ae343b375444b0b4
#
_entry.id   28a8278019180458ae343b375444b0b4
#
_cell.length_a   1.000
_cell.length_b   1.000
_cell.length_c   1.000
_cell.angle_alpha   90.00
_cell.angle_beta   90.00
_cell.angle_gamma   90.00
#
_symmetry.space_group_name_H-M   'P 1'
#
loop_
_entity.id
_entity.type
_entity.pdbx_description
1 polymer ?
#
loop_
_entity_poly.entity_id
_entity_poly.type
_entity_poly.pdbx_seq_one_letter_code
_entity_poly.pdbx_strand_id
1 'polypeptide(L)'
;MKKNITILGIVACAIMLIGCGSRTKETVKEVIDQNSGDMQDETKQEAVTLDWYINYSWFVTKWGGNLVSDTITDETGVSINFITPMGNEEEKLNSLIASDTLPDLITLGWWEPQVSEMIASDMVYALNELADEYDPLFYEVSDEAVVNWYTQPDGNIYCYPNSCYTPKDLEEHDNIAANQTFLVRKDIYEAIGSPDMSTQEGFYQAIVDAARMFPEVNGQPLIPIGAHVFDETGCVSFDQYLQNFLAVPREKDGKYYDRNTDPEYLSWMKMFRRLGEEGYLAPDIFVDSRIQTSEKIADGRYFCMFYQRTDLADQQKILYKNNPESIYIAVDGPRNINRDDPQIPVTGITGWTVTMISKNCRNPERAIELMDYMMSEHGQKLIYLGVEGETYDIVDGKYVIKDEVKQILNTDREAYDATYAADNAYWMLQNNVMQLQWQPDMEEPLKQMAEWTYPYTRYAGQYEMHAFASEEVEQIYTATNKLWGTTIKQLLLAESDAQFDRIVEDYITAREALGYETLLEAETEQMQQNKEKLGIK
;
A
#
# COMPACT_ATOMS: atom_id res chain seq x y z
N MET A 1 11.71 -21.14 -70.55
CA MET A 1 13.12 -21.63 -70.74
C MET A 1 13.68 -21.87 -69.33
N LYS A 2 13.79 -23.16 -68.97
CA LYS A 2 15.01 -23.88 -68.55
C LYS A 2 15.71 -23.30 -67.33
N LYS A 3 16.02 -23.97 -66.23
CA LYS A 3 16.07 -25.41 -65.81
C LYS A 3 16.51 -25.39 -64.34
N ASN A 4 15.84 -26.15 -63.47
CA ASN A 4 16.32 -27.33 -62.71
C ASN A 4 17.74 -27.25 -62.13
N ILE A 5 17.96 -27.67 -60.85
CA ILE A 5 18.08 -29.07 -60.33
C ILE A 5 18.29 -28.99 -58.79
N THR A 6 17.44 -29.49 -57.96
CA THR A 6 17.32 -30.67 -57.09
C THR A 6 18.61 -31.44 -56.74
N ILE A 7 18.79 -31.86 -55.48
CA ILE A 7 19.28 -33.16 -54.90
C ILE A 7 19.37 -32.92 -53.38
N LEU A 8 18.57 -33.43 -52.47
CA LEU A 8 18.13 -34.77 -51.98
C LEU A 8 19.29 -35.64 -51.40
N GLY A 9 19.14 -36.08 -50.18
CA GLY A 9 19.85 -37.15 -49.49
C GLY A 9 19.69 -37.02 -47.98
N ILE A 10 18.82 -37.58 -47.34
CA ILE A 10 18.21 -38.84 -46.86
C ILE A 10 19.23 -39.72 -46.07
N VAL A 11 18.80 -40.09 -44.82
CA VAL A 11 18.96 -41.36 -44.08
C VAL A 11 20.22 -41.48 -43.21
N ALA A 12 20.23 -42.02 -42.02
CA ALA A 12 19.28 -42.82 -41.24
C ALA A 12 19.72 -42.89 -39.76
N CYS A 13 18.73 -43.29 -38.96
CA CYS A 13 18.84 -43.76 -37.58
C CYS A 13 19.88 -44.85 -37.32
N ALA A 14 20.48 -44.86 -36.14
CA ALA A 14 20.72 -46.11 -35.41
C ALA A 14 20.78 -45.86 -33.89
N ILE A 15 19.86 -46.53 -33.23
CA ILE A 15 19.78 -46.74 -31.77
C ILE A 15 20.86 -47.80 -31.44
N MET A 16 21.64 -47.58 -30.35
CA MET A 16 22.00 -48.70 -29.44
C MET A 16 22.35 -48.20 -28.05
N LEU A 17 21.79 -48.91 -27.10
CA LEU A 17 21.89 -48.85 -25.66
C LEU A 17 23.21 -49.40 -25.13
N ILE A 18 23.46 -49.08 -23.85
CA ILE A 18 24.19 -49.77 -22.79
C ILE A 18 25.62 -49.32 -22.52
N GLY A 19 25.83 -48.91 -21.26
CA GLY A 19 27.10 -48.99 -20.57
C GLY A 19 27.30 -48.01 -19.43
N CYS A 20 27.01 -48.45 -18.20
CA CYS A 20 27.48 -47.84 -16.94
C CYS A 20 28.99 -47.62 -16.92
N GLY A 21 29.44 -46.48 -16.41
CA GLY A 21 30.83 -46.29 -16.05
C GLY A 21 31.11 -44.88 -15.55
N SER A 22 31.25 -44.75 -14.25
CA SER A 22 31.75 -43.57 -13.56
C SER A 22 33.04 -43.01 -14.17
N ARG A 23 33.06 -41.73 -14.54
CA ARG A 23 34.32 -40.93 -14.62
C ARG A 23 34.04 -39.42 -14.51
N THR A 24 34.48 -38.90 -13.39
CA THR A 24 35.26 -37.70 -13.12
C THR A 24 34.79 -36.32 -13.60
N LYS A 25 34.64 -35.50 -12.59
CA LYS A 25 34.33 -34.05 -12.56
C LYS A 25 35.32 -33.09 -13.24
N GLU A 26 36.19 -33.56 -14.15
CA GLU A 26 37.22 -32.72 -14.76
C GLU A 26 36.93 -32.26 -16.19
N THR A 27 35.91 -32.80 -16.86
CA THR A 27 35.66 -32.48 -18.28
C THR A 27 34.64 -31.37 -18.50
N VAL A 28 33.99 -30.87 -17.44
CA VAL A 28 33.02 -29.79 -17.55
C VAL A 28 33.66 -28.41 -17.44
N LYS A 29 34.83 -28.32 -16.80
CA LYS A 29 35.56 -27.05 -16.64
C LYS A 29 36.27 -26.58 -17.92
N GLU A 30 36.68 -27.50 -18.80
CA GLU A 30 37.38 -27.14 -20.06
C GLU A 30 36.43 -26.72 -21.20
N VAL A 31 35.12 -27.00 -21.12
CA VAL A 31 34.14 -26.56 -22.13
C VAL A 31 33.59 -25.17 -21.81
N ILE A 32 33.66 -24.78 -20.55
CA ILE A 32 33.22 -23.41 -20.12
C ILE A 32 34.32 -22.37 -20.40
N ASP A 33 35.59 -22.75 -20.33
CA ASP A 33 36.72 -21.84 -20.60
C ASP A 33 37.06 -21.64 -22.11
N GLN A 34 36.43 -22.38 -23.02
CA GLN A 34 36.62 -22.16 -24.47
C GLN A 34 35.52 -21.37 -25.14
N ASN A 35 34.40 -21.06 -24.41
CA ASN A 35 33.34 -20.18 -24.90
C ASN A 35 33.36 -18.76 -24.32
N SER A 36 34.36 -18.44 -23.50
CA SER A 36 34.52 -17.08 -22.94
C SER A 36 35.37 -16.14 -23.82
N GLY A 37 35.48 -16.43 -25.11
CA GLY A 37 36.35 -15.71 -26.03
C GLY A 37 35.68 -14.87 -27.12
N ASP A 38 34.35 -14.84 -27.25
CA ASP A 38 33.68 -14.05 -28.31
C ASP A 38 32.23 -13.61 -27.87
N MET A 39 32.09 -13.01 -26.71
CA MET A 39 30.93 -12.17 -26.39
C MET A 39 31.42 -10.77 -26.01
N GLN A 40 31.91 -10.05 -26.99
CA GLN A 40 32.12 -8.61 -26.95
C GLN A 40 31.39 -8.05 -28.16
N ASP A 41 30.17 -7.75 -28.02
CA ASP A 41 29.40 -6.58 -28.48
C ASP A 41 27.92 -6.77 -28.09
N GLU A 42 27.61 -6.89 -26.82
CA GLU A 42 26.32 -6.43 -26.37
C GLU A 42 26.35 -4.93 -26.59
N THR A 43 25.64 -4.47 -27.59
CA THR A 43 25.38 -3.05 -27.86
C THR A 43 24.87 -2.46 -26.55
N LYS A 44 25.71 -1.69 -25.84
CA LYS A 44 25.33 -0.97 -24.65
C LYS A 44 24.14 -0.11 -25.07
N GLN A 45 22.94 -0.47 -24.58
CA GLN A 45 21.73 0.29 -24.88
C GLN A 45 22.00 1.76 -24.57
N GLU A 46 21.49 2.66 -25.41
CA GLU A 46 21.67 4.10 -25.22
C GLU A 46 21.07 4.51 -23.86
N ALA A 47 21.84 5.25 -23.05
CA ALA A 47 21.38 5.73 -21.76
C ALA A 47 20.22 6.72 -21.94
N VAL A 48 19.13 6.51 -21.21
CA VAL A 48 17.93 7.36 -21.26
C VAL A 48 17.58 7.89 -19.88
N THR A 49 16.91 9.02 -19.84
CA THR A 49 16.28 9.55 -18.64
C THR A 49 14.77 9.60 -18.87
N LEU A 50 14.00 8.98 -18.00
CA LEU A 50 12.55 9.00 -18.02
C LEU A 50 12.02 9.93 -16.92
N ASP A 51 11.00 10.70 -17.26
CA ASP A 51 10.24 11.50 -16.30
C ASP A 51 9.17 10.61 -15.64
N TRP A 52 9.20 10.51 -14.31
CA TRP A 52 8.23 9.69 -13.55
C TRP A 52 7.44 10.57 -12.59
N TYR A 53 6.14 10.74 -12.85
CA TYR A 53 5.23 11.47 -11.97
C TYR A 53 4.73 10.56 -10.85
N ILE A 54 4.92 11.01 -9.60
CA ILE A 54 4.41 10.36 -8.39
C ILE A 54 3.37 11.29 -7.77
N ASN A 55 2.10 10.88 -7.72
CA ASN A 55 0.98 11.73 -7.27
C ASN A 55 0.91 11.91 -5.74
N TYR A 56 2.08 12.02 -5.08
CA TYR A 56 2.20 12.20 -3.64
C TYR A 56 3.23 13.25 -3.29
N SER A 57 2.80 14.38 -2.70
CA SER A 57 3.67 15.49 -2.30
C SER A 57 4.66 15.14 -1.17
N TRP A 58 4.39 14.07 -0.43
CA TRP A 58 5.29 13.57 0.61
C TRP A 58 6.44 12.73 0.05
N PHE A 59 6.39 12.30 -1.20
CA PHE A 59 7.49 11.57 -1.83
C PHE A 59 8.62 12.53 -2.16
N VAL A 60 9.74 12.36 -1.47
CA VAL A 60 10.91 13.27 -1.56
C VAL A 60 12.20 12.55 -1.97
N THR A 61 12.16 11.24 -2.12
CA THR A 61 13.31 10.42 -2.52
C THR A 61 13.78 10.81 -3.92
N LYS A 62 15.08 10.98 -4.07
CA LYS A 62 15.69 11.38 -5.33
C LYS A 62 16.30 10.17 -6.03
N TRP A 63 16.35 10.21 -7.35
CA TRP A 63 17.12 9.27 -8.15
C TRP A 63 18.52 9.81 -8.39
N GLY A 64 19.51 8.89 -8.31
CA GLY A 64 20.92 9.21 -8.52
C GLY A 64 21.65 9.70 -7.27
N GLY A 65 22.89 9.25 -7.13
CA GLY A 65 23.76 9.59 -5.99
C GLY A 65 23.49 8.75 -4.75
N ASN A 66 22.69 7.69 -4.86
CA ASN A 66 22.51 6.66 -3.83
C ASN A 66 22.69 5.26 -4.42
N LEU A 67 23.00 4.31 -3.57
CA LEU A 67 23.42 2.96 -3.97
C LEU A 67 22.40 2.26 -4.88
N VAL A 68 21.10 2.27 -4.51
CA VAL A 68 20.07 1.52 -5.25
C VAL A 68 19.82 2.14 -6.62
N SER A 69 19.58 3.45 -6.71
CA SER A 69 19.33 4.10 -8.00
C SER A 69 20.53 4.07 -8.94
N ASP A 70 21.73 4.19 -8.40
CA ASP A 70 22.97 4.12 -9.22
C ASP A 70 23.15 2.69 -9.75
N THR A 71 22.88 1.65 -8.93
CA THR A 71 22.91 0.25 -9.37
C THR A 71 21.87 -0.01 -10.47
N ILE A 72 20.63 0.41 -10.29
CA ILE A 72 19.58 0.25 -11.33
C ILE A 72 20.01 0.96 -12.62
N THR A 73 20.53 2.19 -12.51
CA THR A 73 20.98 2.95 -13.69
C THR A 73 22.15 2.28 -14.39
N ASP A 74 23.12 1.74 -13.64
CA ASP A 74 24.28 1.05 -14.21
C ASP A 74 23.90 -0.26 -14.91
N GLU A 75 22.90 -0.97 -14.40
CA GLU A 75 22.46 -2.25 -14.95
C GLU A 75 21.48 -2.08 -16.11
N THR A 76 20.57 -1.08 -16.04
CA THR A 76 19.54 -0.87 -17.06
C THR A 76 19.90 0.21 -18.10
N GLY A 77 20.80 1.13 -17.78
CA GLY A 77 21.04 2.35 -18.56
C GLY A 77 19.92 3.37 -18.46
N VAL A 78 18.95 3.19 -17.53
CA VAL A 78 17.81 4.11 -17.33
C VAL A 78 18.01 4.92 -16.06
N SER A 79 17.91 6.24 -16.17
CA SER A 79 17.82 7.18 -15.05
C SER A 79 16.40 7.73 -14.93
N ILE A 80 16.01 8.17 -13.73
CA ILE A 80 14.68 8.74 -13.48
C ILE A 80 14.79 10.19 -13.03
N ASN A 81 13.90 11.02 -13.54
CA ASN A 81 13.61 12.35 -13.02
C ASN A 81 12.21 12.31 -12.38
N PHE A 82 12.15 12.28 -11.04
CA PHE A 82 10.87 12.29 -10.34
C PHE A 82 10.22 13.66 -10.37
N ILE A 83 8.92 13.67 -10.63
CA ILE A 83 8.05 14.85 -10.60
C ILE A 83 6.95 14.60 -9.58
N THR A 84 6.83 15.49 -8.60
CA THR A 84 5.80 15.39 -7.54
C THR A 84 4.96 16.68 -7.47
N PRO A 85 3.71 16.61 -7.01
CA PRO A 85 2.91 17.79 -6.69
C PRO A 85 3.47 18.49 -5.45
N MET A 86 2.95 19.69 -5.15
CA MET A 86 3.34 20.47 -3.98
C MET A 86 2.15 20.67 -3.01
N GLY A 87 1.44 19.58 -2.68
CA GLY A 87 0.23 19.61 -1.84
C GLY A 87 -1.03 19.97 -2.64
N ASN A 88 -1.03 19.72 -3.94
CA ASN A 88 -2.13 19.98 -4.86
C ASN A 88 -2.24 18.83 -5.89
N GLU A 89 -2.27 17.61 -5.39
CA GLU A 89 -2.18 16.35 -6.14
C GLU A 89 -3.20 16.31 -7.28
N GLU A 90 -4.48 16.48 -6.97
CA GLU A 90 -5.57 16.43 -7.94
C GLU A 90 -5.44 17.55 -9.01
N GLU A 91 -5.22 18.79 -8.59
CA GLU A 91 -5.08 19.92 -9.52
C GLU A 91 -3.90 19.75 -10.46
N LYS A 92 -2.78 19.23 -9.94
CA LYS A 92 -1.57 19.03 -10.74
C LYS A 92 -1.78 17.94 -11.78
N LEU A 93 -2.32 16.81 -11.39
CA LEU A 93 -2.58 15.68 -12.30
C LEU A 93 -3.63 16.07 -13.36
N ASN A 94 -4.76 16.66 -12.95
CA ASN A 94 -5.79 17.15 -13.87
C ASN A 94 -5.23 18.17 -14.90
N SER A 95 -4.28 19.02 -14.49
CA SER A 95 -3.61 19.95 -15.40
C SER A 95 -2.73 19.24 -16.43
N LEU A 96 -2.01 18.18 -16.03
CA LEU A 96 -1.19 17.36 -16.92
C LEU A 96 -2.06 16.61 -17.96
N ILE A 97 -3.18 16.04 -17.51
CA ILE A 97 -4.17 15.36 -18.37
C ILE A 97 -4.77 16.36 -19.36
N ALA A 98 -5.32 17.48 -18.87
CA ALA A 98 -5.98 18.48 -19.71
C ALA A 98 -5.06 19.14 -20.74
N SER A 99 -3.77 19.23 -20.48
CA SER A 99 -2.77 19.79 -21.40
C SER A 99 -2.10 18.75 -22.30
N ASP A 100 -2.42 17.47 -22.13
CA ASP A 100 -1.76 16.35 -22.83
C ASP A 100 -0.22 16.40 -22.68
N THR A 101 0.22 16.60 -21.43
CA THR A 101 1.64 16.70 -21.07
C THR A 101 2.03 15.75 -19.95
N LEU A 102 1.43 14.56 -19.95
CA LEU A 102 1.78 13.51 -19.00
C LEU A 102 3.26 13.14 -19.14
N PRO A 103 4.00 12.98 -18.03
CA PRO A 103 5.34 12.40 -18.02
C PRO A 103 5.38 10.98 -18.56
N ASP A 104 6.58 10.39 -18.70
CA ASP A 104 6.78 9.07 -19.29
C ASP A 104 6.09 7.97 -18.45
N LEU A 105 6.26 8.03 -17.13
CA LEU A 105 5.62 7.12 -16.16
C LEU A 105 4.75 7.92 -15.19
N ILE A 106 3.63 7.32 -14.77
CA ILE A 106 2.70 7.92 -13.81
C ILE A 106 2.35 6.88 -12.74
N THR A 107 2.51 7.26 -11.45
CA THR A 107 2.06 6.45 -10.31
C THR A 107 1.09 7.25 -9.45
N LEU A 108 -0.09 6.66 -9.20
CA LEU A 108 -1.17 7.26 -8.40
C LEU A 108 -1.99 6.16 -7.69
N GLY A 109 -2.89 6.53 -6.79
CA GLY A 109 -3.80 5.59 -6.13
C GLY A 109 -4.73 4.92 -7.14
N TRP A 110 -4.92 3.60 -7.04
CA TRP A 110 -5.80 2.86 -7.95
C TRP A 110 -7.25 3.37 -7.91
N TRP A 111 -7.68 3.97 -6.81
CA TRP A 111 -9.03 4.53 -6.59
C TRP A 111 -9.21 5.95 -7.15
N GLU A 112 -8.15 6.57 -7.65
CA GLU A 112 -8.23 7.92 -8.21
C GLU A 112 -8.91 7.89 -9.59
N PRO A 113 -9.92 8.75 -9.84
CA PRO A 113 -10.70 8.72 -11.08
C PRO A 113 -9.85 8.95 -12.34
N GLN A 114 -8.70 9.59 -12.20
CA GLN A 114 -7.76 9.84 -13.29
C GLN A 114 -7.19 8.54 -13.89
N VAL A 115 -7.18 7.42 -13.15
CA VAL A 115 -6.80 6.11 -13.71
C VAL A 115 -7.73 5.73 -14.86
N SER A 116 -9.04 5.73 -14.61
CA SER A 116 -10.04 5.42 -15.64
C SER A 116 -10.08 6.47 -16.75
N GLU A 117 -9.91 7.75 -16.42
CA GLU A 117 -9.90 8.86 -17.38
C GLU A 117 -8.74 8.72 -18.39
N MET A 118 -7.52 8.44 -17.92
CA MET A 118 -6.35 8.26 -18.79
C MET A 118 -6.50 7.05 -19.71
N ILE A 119 -7.07 5.94 -19.22
CA ILE A 119 -7.34 4.74 -20.02
C ILE A 119 -8.40 5.05 -21.09
N ALA A 120 -9.55 5.60 -20.69
CA ALA A 120 -10.66 5.89 -21.59
C ALA A 120 -10.32 6.94 -22.67
N SER A 121 -9.39 7.86 -22.34
CA SER A 121 -8.91 8.90 -23.25
C SER A 121 -7.72 8.49 -24.10
N ASP A 122 -7.32 7.20 -24.08
CA ASP A 122 -6.21 6.64 -24.87
C ASP A 122 -4.85 7.36 -24.58
N MET A 123 -4.62 7.78 -23.32
CA MET A 123 -3.42 8.54 -22.93
C MET A 123 -2.28 7.64 -22.43
N VAL A 124 -2.52 6.36 -22.21
CA VAL A 124 -1.55 5.39 -21.69
C VAL A 124 -1.46 4.16 -22.59
N TYR A 125 -0.28 3.54 -22.61
CA TYR A 125 -0.03 2.33 -23.35
C TYR A 125 -0.66 1.11 -22.67
N ALA A 126 -1.07 0.14 -23.46
CA ALA A 126 -1.33 -1.22 -23.00
C ALA A 126 0.01 -1.89 -22.70
N LEU A 127 0.22 -2.30 -21.44
CA LEU A 127 1.48 -2.91 -20.98
C LEU A 127 1.75 -4.24 -21.67
N ASN A 128 0.70 -5.05 -21.91
CA ASN A 128 0.82 -6.31 -22.66
C ASN A 128 1.22 -6.09 -24.13
N GLU A 129 0.77 -5.01 -24.79
CA GLU A 129 1.22 -4.67 -26.14
C GLU A 129 2.70 -4.27 -26.16
N LEU A 130 3.15 -3.49 -25.17
CA LEU A 130 4.57 -3.15 -25.01
C LEU A 130 5.41 -4.40 -24.70
N ALA A 131 4.90 -5.28 -23.84
CA ALA A 131 5.57 -6.55 -23.52
C ALA A 131 5.73 -7.44 -24.74
N ASP A 132 4.68 -7.59 -25.56
CA ASP A 132 4.70 -8.37 -26.77
C ASP A 132 5.68 -7.82 -27.82
N GLU A 133 5.84 -6.50 -27.87
CA GLU A 133 6.70 -5.84 -28.85
C GLU A 133 8.16 -5.73 -28.39
N TYR A 134 8.40 -5.45 -27.10
CA TYR A 134 9.73 -5.06 -26.63
C TYR A 134 10.33 -5.96 -25.54
N ASP A 135 9.54 -6.38 -24.53
CA ASP A 135 10.07 -7.15 -23.40
C ASP A 135 9.10 -8.19 -22.84
N PRO A 136 9.13 -9.43 -23.34
CA PRO A 136 8.26 -10.51 -22.84
C PRO A 136 8.55 -10.92 -21.39
N LEU A 137 9.60 -10.39 -20.73
CA LEU A 137 9.91 -10.63 -19.33
C LEU A 137 8.72 -10.20 -18.43
N PHE A 138 7.92 -9.23 -18.86
CA PHE A 138 6.69 -8.81 -18.18
C PHE A 138 5.83 -10.00 -17.73
N TYR A 139 5.63 -11.01 -18.60
CA TYR A 139 4.80 -12.17 -18.27
C TYR A 139 5.45 -13.16 -17.29
N GLU A 140 6.78 -13.06 -17.08
CA GLU A 140 7.51 -13.88 -16.11
C GLU A 140 7.55 -13.22 -14.72
N VAL A 141 7.58 -11.88 -14.68
CA VAL A 141 7.73 -11.11 -13.43
C VAL A 141 6.41 -10.58 -12.88
N SER A 142 5.36 -10.51 -13.70
CA SER A 142 4.02 -10.12 -13.26
C SER A 142 3.26 -11.30 -12.65
N ASP A 143 2.39 -11.00 -11.66
CA ASP A 143 1.49 -12.00 -11.09
C ASP A 143 0.28 -12.21 -12.01
N GLU A 144 -0.01 -13.48 -12.38
CA GLU A 144 -1.11 -13.83 -13.28
C GLU A 144 -2.47 -13.37 -12.72
N ALA A 145 -2.70 -13.47 -11.40
CA ALA A 145 -3.95 -13.04 -10.79
C ALA A 145 -4.12 -11.52 -10.87
N VAL A 146 -3.03 -10.77 -10.71
CA VAL A 146 -3.00 -9.30 -10.86
C VAL A 146 -3.24 -8.90 -12.31
N VAL A 147 -2.58 -9.55 -13.27
CA VAL A 147 -2.82 -9.31 -14.70
C VAL A 147 -4.29 -9.56 -15.05
N ASN A 148 -4.85 -10.70 -14.62
CA ASN A 148 -6.26 -11.02 -14.85
C ASN A 148 -7.23 -10.03 -14.19
N TRP A 149 -6.85 -9.49 -13.01
CA TRP A 149 -7.66 -8.50 -12.30
C TRP A 149 -7.76 -7.18 -13.07
N TYR A 150 -6.62 -6.69 -13.58
CA TYR A 150 -6.52 -5.40 -14.26
C TYR A 150 -6.78 -5.47 -15.77
N THR A 151 -6.94 -6.67 -16.34
CA THR A 151 -7.31 -6.82 -17.76
C THR A 151 -8.68 -6.19 -18.01
N GLN A 152 -8.69 -5.23 -18.92
CA GLN A 152 -9.88 -4.49 -19.34
C GLN A 152 -10.72 -5.34 -20.34
N PRO A 153 -11.99 -4.95 -20.64
CA PRO A 153 -12.85 -5.65 -21.59
C PRO A 153 -12.30 -5.79 -23.01
N ASP A 154 -11.35 -4.94 -23.40
CA ASP A 154 -10.65 -5.01 -24.70
C ASP A 154 -9.50 -6.05 -24.70
N GLY A 155 -9.23 -6.69 -23.57
CA GLY A 155 -8.19 -7.69 -23.38
C GLY A 155 -6.83 -7.11 -22.99
N ASN A 156 -6.73 -5.81 -22.78
CA ASN A 156 -5.48 -5.13 -22.45
C ASN A 156 -5.35 -4.82 -20.96
N ILE A 157 -4.10 -4.70 -20.49
CA ILE A 157 -3.74 -4.21 -19.16
C ILE A 157 -3.00 -2.87 -19.31
N TYR A 158 -3.47 -1.81 -18.65
CA TYR A 158 -2.96 -0.45 -18.82
C TYR A 158 -2.17 0.06 -17.63
N CYS A 159 -2.18 -0.65 -16.50
CA CYS A 159 -1.45 -0.29 -15.30
C CYS A 159 -1.04 -1.53 -14.53
N TYR A 160 0.02 -1.43 -13.72
CA TYR A 160 0.43 -2.49 -12.81
C TYR A 160 0.52 -1.98 -11.38
N PRO A 161 -0.10 -2.68 -10.41
CA PRO A 161 -0.15 -2.23 -9.02
C PRO A 161 1.09 -2.61 -8.22
N ASN A 162 1.23 -1.98 -7.06
CA ASN A 162 2.18 -2.37 -6.02
C ASN A 162 1.47 -2.93 -4.79
N SER A 163 2.23 -3.57 -3.91
CA SER A 163 1.78 -3.96 -2.56
C SER A 163 0.51 -4.81 -2.53
N CYS A 164 0.31 -5.66 -3.53
CA CYS A 164 -0.87 -6.53 -3.65
C CYS A 164 -0.76 -7.75 -2.77
N TYR A 165 -1.93 -8.23 -2.30
CA TYR A 165 -2.10 -9.55 -1.72
C TYR A 165 -3.30 -10.24 -2.36
N THR A 166 -3.23 -11.56 -2.48
CA THR A 166 -4.33 -12.43 -2.89
C THR A 166 -4.87 -13.21 -1.68
N PRO A 167 -6.07 -13.82 -1.77
CA PRO A 167 -6.54 -14.72 -0.73
C PRO A 167 -5.56 -15.86 -0.42
N LYS A 168 -4.89 -16.39 -1.44
CA LYS A 168 -3.91 -17.47 -1.33
C LYS A 168 -2.69 -17.05 -0.51
N ASP A 169 -2.22 -15.83 -0.64
CA ASP A 169 -1.07 -15.33 0.11
C ASP A 169 -1.34 -15.35 1.62
N LEU A 170 -2.57 -15.02 2.03
CA LEU A 170 -2.97 -15.09 3.44
C LEU A 170 -3.14 -16.53 3.95
N GLU A 171 -3.39 -17.48 3.06
CA GLU A 171 -3.44 -18.90 3.42
C GLU A 171 -2.03 -19.51 3.55
N GLU A 172 -1.07 -19.03 2.76
CA GLU A 172 0.30 -19.56 2.70
C GLU A 172 1.24 -18.86 3.70
N HIS A 173 0.90 -17.66 4.19
CA HIS A 173 1.74 -16.84 5.08
C HIS A 173 0.96 -16.38 6.31
N ASP A 174 1.37 -16.82 7.48
CA ASP A 174 0.78 -16.45 8.78
C ASP A 174 1.40 -15.19 9.41
N ASN A 175 2.44 -14.64 8.78
CA ASN A 175 3.19 -13.44 9.21
C ASN A 175 2.89 -12.19 8.37
N ILE A 176 1.80 -12.17 7.62
CA ILE A 176 1.34 -10.96 6.93
C ILE A 176 0.67 -10.04 7.96
N ALA A 177 1.32 -8.91 8.21
CA ALA A 177 0.84 -7.91 9.15
C ALA A 177 -0.10 -6.92 8.45
N ALA A 178 -1.32 -6.78 8.94
CA ALA A 178 -2.15 -5.65 8.59
C ALA A 178 -1.51 -4.35 9.08
N ASN A 179 -1.85 -3.22 8.44
CA ASN A 179 -1.22 -1.94 8.74
C ASN A 179 -1.97 -1.14 9.82
N GLN A 180 -3.28 -1.37 9.95
CA GLN A 180 -4.14 -0.67 10.90
C GLN A 180 -3.95 -1.20 12.31
N THR A 181 -3.81 -0.30 13.27
CA THR A 181 -3.65 -0.62 14.68
C THR A 181 -4.46 0.33 15.56
N PHE A 182 -4.82 -0.12 16.76
CA PHE A 182 -5.21 0.76 17.84
C PHE A 182 -4.01 0.91 18.77
N LEU A 183 -3.52 2.12 18.92
CA LEU A 183 -2.27 2.44 19.59
C LEU A 183 -2.53 3.22 20.87
N VAL A 184 -1.72 2.94 21.89
CA VAL A 184 -1.66 3.72 23.13
C VAL A 184 -0.22 4.10 23.45
N ARG A 185 0.00 5.23 24.12
CA ARG A 185 1.27 5.58 24.73
C ARG A 185 1.55 4.62 25.88
N LYS A 186 2.59 3.79 25.76
CA LYS A 186 2.92 2.70 26.70
C LYS A 186 3.01 3.16 28.14
N ASP A 187 3.84 4.16 28.42
CA ASP A 187 4.07 4.70 29.77
C ASP A 187 2.79 5.23 30.43
N ILE A 188 1.93 5.90 29.67
CA ILE A 188 0.65 6.41 30.17
C ILE A 188 -0.33 5.26 30.42
N TYR A 189 -0.46 4.34 29.46
CA TYR A 189 -1.35 3.20 29.54
C TYR A 189 -1.04 2.31 30.74
N GLU A 190 0.25 2.00 30.96
CA GLU A 190 0.70 1.23 32.11
C GLU A 190 0.47 1.99 33.44
N ALA A 191 0.73 3.29 33.48
CA ALA A 191 0.55 4.11 34.67
C ALA A 191 -0.91 4.23 35.13
N ILE A 192 -1.88 4.17 34.19
CA ILE A 192 -3.32 4.13 34.53
C ILE A 192 -3.84 2.70 34.78
N GLY A 193 -2.94 1.68 34.80
CA GLY A 193 -3.25 0.31 35.18
C GLY A 193 -3.63 -0.60 34.03
N SER A 194 -3.26 -0.27 32.80
CA SER A 194 -3.53 -1.05 31.57
C SER A 194 -5.01 -1.46 31.42
N PRO A 195 -5.94 -0.48 31.40
CA PRO A 195 -7.38 -0.76 31.43
C PRO A 195 -7.85 -1.48 30.15
N ASP A 196 -8.94 -2.25 30.28
CA ASP A 196 -9.63 -2.84 29.14
C ASP A 196 -10.35 -1.74 28.33
N MET A 197 -9.78 -1.37 27.18
CA MET A 197 -10.33 -0.36 26.27
C MET A 197 -11.26 -0.95 25.18
N SER A 198 -11.59 -2.23 25.27
CA SER A 198 -12.46 -2.91 24.30
C SER A 198 -13.95 -2.60 24.48
N THR A 199 -14.34 -2.05 25.62
CA THR A 199 -15.70 -1.61 25.90
C THR A 199 -15.82 -0.09 25.92
N GLN A 200 -17.00 0.45 25.61
CA GLN A 200 -17.23 1.90 25.66
C GLN A 200 -16.93 2.50 27.04
N GLU A 201 -17.35 1.83 28.11
CA GLU A 201 -17.08 2.31 29.48
C GLU A 201 -15.60 2.27 29.82
N GLY A 202 -14.91 1.15 29.52
CA GLY A 202 -13.47 1.02 29.77
C GLY A 202 -12.64 2.01 28.94
N PHE A 203 -13.02 2.20 27.67
CA PHE A 203 -12.40 3.20 26.79
C PHE A 203 -12.59 4.62 27.36
N TYR A 204 -13.81 4.98 27.68
CA TYR A 204 -14.13 6.29 28.26
C TYR A 204 -13.31 6.54 29.54
N GLN A 205 -13.31 5.58 30.48
CA GLN A 205 -12.59 5.72 31.72
C GLN A 205 -11.06 5.84 31.51
N ALA A 206 -10.49 5.10 30.57
CA ALA A 206 -9.08 5.20 30.21
C ALA A 206 -8.71 6.61 29.69
N ILE A 207 -9.55 7.19 28.83
CA ILE A 207 -9.37 8.56 28.34
C ILE A 207 -9.39 9.58 29.48
N VAL A 208 -10.38 9.50 30.37
CA VAL A 208 -10.51 10.40 31.53
C VAL A 208 -9.32 10.27 32.48
N ASP A 209 -8.90 9.04 32.80
CA ASP A 209 -7.79 8.79 33.72
C ASP A 209 -6.44 9.25 33.11
N ALA A 210 -6.20 9.00 31.84
CA ALA A 210 -5.00 9.48 31.14
C ALA A 210 -4.94 11.01 31.14
N ALA A 211 -6.00 11.70 30.75
CA ALA A 211 -6.04 13.16 30.71
C ALA A 211 -5.88 13.79 32.11
N ARG A 212 -6.45 13.15 33.14
CA ARG A 212 -6.34 13.62 34.53
C ARG A 212 -4.93 13.42 35.11
N MET A 213 -4.32 12.25 34.86
CA MET A 213 -3.01 11.90 35.43
C MET A 213 -1.86 12.55 34.66
N PHE A 214 -2.03 12.76 33.36
CA PHE A 214 -1.02 13.30 32.46
C PHE A 214 -1.59 14.50 31.68
N PRO A 215 -1.89 15.64 32.33
CA PRO A 215 -2.44 16.81 31.62
C PRO A 215 -1.46 17.41 30.61
N GLU A 216 -0.17 17.12 30.78
CA GLU A 216 0.92 17.57 29.90
C GLU A 216 1.94 16.46 29.67
N VAL A 217 2.53 16.45 28.48
CA VAL A 217 3.63 15.59 28.07
C VAL A 217 4.68 16.47 27.39
N ASN A 218 5.95 16.37 27.83
CA ASN A 218 7.06 17.18 27.30
C ASN A 218 6.79 18.70 27.33
N GLY A 219 6.02 19.18 28.34
CA GLY A 219 5.65 20.61 28.48
C GLY A 219 4.57 21.08 27.50
N GLN A 220 3.89 20.15 26.84
CA GLN A 220 2.75 20.40 25.95
C GLN A 220 1.50 19.67 26.45
N PRO A 221 0.29 20.18 26.22
CA PRO A 221 -0.93 19.48 26.59
C PRO A 221 -1.01 18.09 25.96
N LEU A 222 -1.36 17.08 26.77
CA LEU A 222 -1.74 15.76 26.25
C LEU A 222 -2.98 15.88 25.37
N ILE A 223 -2.97 15.17 24.25
CA ILE A 223 -4.12 15.00 23.38
C ILE A 223 -4.66 13.59 23.63
N PRO A 224 -5.82 13.43 24.29
CA PRO A 224 -6.29 12.11 24.69
C PRO A 224 -6.57 11.17 23.51
N ILE A 225 -7.08 11.70 22.38
CA ILE A 225 -7.45 10.92 21.19
C ILE A 225 -6.82 11.56 19.96
N GLY A 226 -6.00 10.79 19.24
CA GLY A 226 -5.46 11.14 17.94
C GLY A 226 -6.17 10.40 16.80
N ALA A 227 -6.03 10.90 15.59
CA ALA A 227 -6.57 10.29 14.39
C ALA A 227 -5.75 10.67 13.15
N HIS A 228 -6.02 10.01 12.03
CA HIS A 228 -5.64 10.49 10.71
C HIS A 228 -6.32 11.83 10.40
N VAL A 229 -5.81 12.51 9.39
CA VAL A 229 -6.40 13.78 8.92
C VAL A 229 -7.83 13.58 8.45
N PHE A 230 -8.66 14.60 8.67
CA PHE A 230 -9.98 14.69 8.08
C PHE A 230 -9.88 15.33 6.70
N ASP A 231 -10.33 14.61 5.68
CA ASP A 231 -10.45 15.11 4.32
C ASP A 231 -11.91 15.39 3.92
N GLU A 232 -12.18 15.52 2.64
CA GLU A 232 -13.53 15.75 2.11
C GLU A 232 -14.42 14.50 2.13
N THR A 233 -13.82 13.31 2.27
CA THR A 233 -14.52 12.02 2.27
C THR A 233 -14.69 11.41 3.67
N GLY A 234 -13.97 11.93 4.68
CA GLY A 234 -14.13 11.50 6.06
C GLY A 234 -12.84 11.49 6.86
N CYS A 235 -12.68 10.47 7.69
CA CYS A 235 -11.49 10.23 8.49
C CYS A 235 -11.34 8.73 8.72
N VAL A 236 -10.37 8.10 8.05
CA VAL A 236 -10.18 6.64 8.09
C VAL A 236 -10.09 6.06 9.50
N SER A 237 -9.63 6.84 10.49
CA SER A 237 -9.57 6.40 11.90
C SER A 237 -10.96 6.19 12.50
N PHE A 238 -11.88 7.13 12.28
CA PHE A 238 -13.22 7.09 12.86
C PHE A 238 -14.24 6.34 11.98
N ASP A 239 -13.98 6.16 10.70
CA ASP A 239 -14.82 5.36 9.83
C ASP A 239 -14.25 3.95 9.63
N GLN A 240 -13.37 3.71 8.67
CA GLN A 240 -12.92 2.37 8.28
C GLN A 240 -12.24 1.60 9.42
N TYR A 241 -11.32 2.23 10.20
CA TYR A 241 -10.57 1.51 11.22
C TYR A 241 -11.46 1.16 12.41
N LEU A 242 -12.24 2.11 12.90
CA LEU A 242 -13.21 1.83 13.96
C LEU A 242 -14.19 0.72 13.54
N GLN A 243 -14.74 0.78 12.32
CA GLN A 243 -15.62 -0.25 11.80
C GLN A 243 -14.96 -1.63 11.71
N ASN A 244 -13.67 -1.69 11.33
CA ASN A 244 -12.90 -2.94 11.27
C ASN A 244 -12.64 -3.51 12.67
N PHE A 245 -12.32 -2.67 13.64
CA PHE A 245 -12.13 -3.05 15.04
C PHE A 245 -13.44 -3.54 15.67
N LEU A 246 -14.57 -2.93 15.32
CA LEU A 246 -15.91 -3.36 15.75
C LEU A 246 -16.41 -4.60 14.99
N ALA A 247 -15.62 -5.15 14.07
CA ALA A 247 -16.02 -6.25 13.20
C ALA A 247 -17.36 -6.01 12.49
N VAL A 248 -17.65 -4.73 12.13
CA VAL A 248 -18.84 -4.39 11.34
C VAL A 248 -18.73 -5.10 9.99
N PRO A 249 -19.70 -5.95 9.61
CA PRO A 249 -19.60 -6.74 8.40
C PRO A 249 -19.56 -5.85 7.16
N ARG A 250 -18.86 -6.27 6.12
CA ARG A 250 -18.88 -5.63 4.79
C ARG A 250 -19.96 -6.19 3.89
N GLU A 251 -20.51 -7.35 4.27
CA GLU A 251 -21.54 -8.08 3.54
C GLU A 251 -22.55 -8.66 4.53
N LYS A 252 -23.82 -8.64 4.13
CA LYS A 252 -24.93 -9.25 4.87
C LYS A 252 -25.94 -9.84 3.89
N ASP A 253 -26.29 -11.09 4.10
CA ASP A 253 -27.26 -11.81 3.26
C ASP A 253 -26.88 -11.78 1.74
N GLY A 254 -25.59 -11.86 1.41
CA GLY A 254 -25.08 -11.85 0.04
C GLY A 254 -25.06 -10.47 -0.62
N LYS A 255 -25.30 -9.40 0.12
CA LYS A 255 -25.30 -8.02 -0.36
C LYS A 255 -24.21 -7.21 0.35
N TYR A 256 -23.65 -6.25 -0.37
CA TYR A 256 -22.79 -5.23 0.24
C TYR A 256 -23.53 -4.54 1.38
N TYR A 257 -22.86 -4.33 2.51
CA TYR A 257 -23.50 -3.80 3.72
C TYR A 257 -23.05 -2.37 4.01
N ASP A 258 -24.04 -1.50 4.24
CA ASP A 258 -23.80 -0.13 4.67
C ASP A 258 -23.27 -0.07 6.12
N ARG A 259 -21.97 0.14 6.25
CA ARG A 259 -21.28 0.18 7.54
C ARG A 259 -21.46 1.52 8.26
N ASN A 260 -21.69 2.61 7.53
CA ASN A 260 -21.79 3.97 8.09
C ASN A 260 -23.05 4.18 8.94
N THR A 261 -24.08 3.36 8.71
CA THR A 261 -25.32 3.39 9.50
C THR A 261 -25.51 2.17 10.39
N ASP A 262 -24.44 1.35 10.55
CA ASP A 262 -24.48 0.21 11.47
C ASP A 262 -24.73 0.66 12.91
N PRO A 263 -25.69 0.05 13.64
CA PRO A 263 -26.05 0.49 14.99
C PRO A 263 -24.91 0.43 16.02
N GLU A 264 -24.02 -0.57 15.91
CA GLU A 264 -22.87 -0.71 16.82
C GLU A 264 -21.86 0.39 16.55
N TYR A 265 -21.56 0.65 15.27
CA TYR A 265 -20.71 1.75 14.86
C TYR A 265 -21.25 3.11 15.32
N LEU A 266 -22.53 3.39 15.09
CA LEU A 266 -23.15 4.65 15.52
C LEU A 266 -23.16 4.79 17.05
N SER A 267 -23.28 3.70 17.79
CA SER A 267 -23.17 3.72 19.25
C SER A 267 -21.78 4.18 19.73
N TRP A 268 -20.71 3.69 19.09
CA TRP A 268 -19.35 4.15 19.37
C TRP A 268 -19.12 5.60 18.93
N MET A 269 -19.69 6.02 17.82
CA MET A 269 -19.62 7.41 17.38
C MET A 269 -20.30 8.37 18.38
N LYS A 270 -21.42 7.97 19.00
CA LYS A 270 -22.04 8.73 20.11
C LYS A 270 -21.11 8.85 21.32
N MET A 271 -20.37 7.78 21.64
CA MET A 271 -19.37 7.83 22.72
C MET A 271 -18.25 8.82 22.39
N PHE A 272 -17.72 8.82 21.15
CA PHE A 272 -16.71 9.80 20.73
C PHE A 272 -17.26 11.23 20.73
N ARG A 273 -18.52 11.44 20.31
CA ARG A 273 -19.21 12.73 20.43
C ARG A 273 -19.24 13.21 21.90
N ARG A 274 -19.60 12.30 22.82
CA ARG A 274 -19.63 12.59 24.25
C ARG A 274 -18.24 13.00 24.77
N LEU A 275 -17.18 12.29 24.39
CA LEU A 275 -15.80 12.66 24.72
C LEU A 275 -15.44 14.03 24.16
N GLY A 276 -15.93 14.38 22.99
CA GLY A 276 -15.78 15.72 22.40
C GLY A 276 -16.49 16.82 23.21
N GLU A 277 -17.75 16.58 23.63
CA GLU A 277 -18.52 17.48 24.49
C GLU A 277 -17.83 17.74 25.84
N GLU A 278 -17.17 16.72 26.38
CA GLU A 278 -16.41 16.80 27.64
C GLU A 278 -14.98 17.34 27.47
N GLY A 279 -14.55 17.66 26.23
CA GLY A 279 -13.26 18.29 25.91
C GLY A 279 -12.11 17.32 25.75
N TYR A 280 -12.34 16.01 25.62
CA TYR A 280 -11.31 15.00 25.41
C TYR A 280 -10.99 14.73 23.93
N LEU A 281 -11.80 15.21 22.99
CA LEU A 281 -11.50 15.22 21.57
C LEU A 281 -11.09 16.64 21.18
N ALA A 282 -9.81 16.83 20.91
CA ALA A 282 -9.26 18.17 20.64
C ALA A 282 -9.82 18.73 19.31
N PRO A 283 -10.24 20.01 19.26
CA PRO A 283 -10.74 20.61 18.01
C PRO A 283 -9.75 20.59 16.85
N ASP A 284 -8.46 20.59 17.13
CA ASP A 284 -7.38 20.54 16.14
C ASP A 284 -7.47 19.31 15.22
N ILE A 285 -8.01 18.19 15.72
CA ILE A 285 -8.14 16.94 14.96
C ILE A 285 -8.88 17.12 13.62
N PHE A 286 -9.77 18.10 13.53
CA PHE A 286 -10.57 18.37 12.32
C PHE A 286 -9.86 19.21 11.27
N VAL A 287 -8.68 19.79 11.60
CA VAL A 287 -7.96 20.75 10.74
C VAL A 287 -6.45 20.48 10.66
N ASP A 288 -5.93 19.55 11.44
CA ASP A 288 -4.52 19.19 11.38
C ASP A 288 -4.17 18.64 9.99
N SER A 289 -3.05 19.09 9.46
CA SER A 289 -2.43 18.47 8.29
C SER A 289 -1.64 17.22 8.70
N ARG A 290 -1.28 16.36 7.72
CA ARG A 290 -0.43 15.18 7.96
C ARG A 290 0.89 15.56 8.66
N ILE A 291 1.51 16.67 8.28
CA ILE A 291 2.76 17.15 8.90
C ILE A 291 2.53 17.46 10.38
N GLN A 292 1.48 18.21 10.71
CA GLN A 292 1.15 18.57 12.11
C GLN A 292 0.83 17.33 12.95
N THR A 293 0.10 16.37 12.38
CA THR A 293 -0.18 15.09 13.06
C THR A 293 1.12 14.32 13.32
N SER A 294 2.03 14.23 12.32
CA SER A 294 3.33 13.57 12.46
C SER A 294 4.22 14.23 13.52
N GLU A 295 4.24 15.55 13.59
CA GLU A 295 4.95 16.30 14.64
C GLU A 295 4.39 15.98 16.04
N LYS A 296 3.06 15.96 16.20
CA LYS A 296 2.40 15.59 17.47
C LYS A 296 2.69 14.14 17.88
N ILE A 297 2.80 13.20 16.90
CA ILE A 297 3.21 11.82 17.16
C ILE A 297 4.69 11.78 17.61
N ALA A 298 5.59 12.47 16.91
CA ALA A 298 7.02 12.51 17.26
C ALA A 298 7.26 13.10 18.67
N ASP A 299 6.43 14.04 19.08
CA ASP A 299 6.44 14.61 20.44
C ASP A 299 5.76 13.70 21.48
N GLY A 300 5.15 12.59 21.05
CA GLY A 300 4.44 11.65 21.92
C GLY A 300 3.21 12.24 22.59
N ARG A 301 2.53 13.19 21.95
CA ARG A 301 1.43 13.97 22.55
C ARG A 301 0.09 13.24 22.60
N TYR A 302 -0.13 12.21 21.78
CA TYR A 302 -1.38 11.46 21.82
C TYR A 302 -1.34 10.37 22.92
N PHE A 303 -2.45 10.18 23.63
CA PHE A 303 -2.59 9.02 24.51
C PHE A 303 -2.99 7.79 23.72
N CYS A 304 -4.04 7.86 22.91
CA CYS A 304 -4.44 6.76 22.03
C CYS A 304 -4.84 7.24 20.65
N MET A 305 -4.80 6.34 19.67
CA MET A 305 -5.24 6.61 18.29
C MET A 305 -5.46 5.33 17.49
N PHE A 306 -6.39 5.37 16.54
CA PHE A 306 -6.39 4.45 15.41
C PHE A 306 -5.43 4.99 14.35
N TYR A 307 -4.37 4.25 14.06
CA TYR A 307 -3.36 4.73 13.12
C TYR A 307 -2.69 3.59 12.37
N GLN A 308 -1.98 3.91 11.29
CA GLN A 308 -1.21 2.94 10.52
C GLN A 308 0.21 2.81 11.08
N ARG A 309 0.67 1.58 11.24
CA ARG A 309 2.03 1.27 11.70
C ARG A 309 3.11 1.89 10.82
N THR A 310 2.93 1.87 9.50
CA THR A 310 3.89 2.45 8.56
C THR A 310 3.93 3.97 8.60
N ASP A 311 2.79 4.62 8.82
CA ASP A 311 2.68 6.10 8.81
C ASP A 311 3.36 6.76 9.99
N LEU A 312 3.51 6.03 11.10
CA LEU A 312 4.19 6.54 12.29
C LEU A 312 5.59 5.94 12.50
N ALA A 313 6.07 5.11 11.58
CA ALA A 313 7.27 4.31 11.79
C ALA A 313 8.51 5.15 12.16
N ASP A 314 8.75 6.24 11.47
CA ASP A 314 9.91 7.10 11.73
C ASP A 314 9.78 7.87 13.05
N GLN A 315 8.59 8.39 13.36
CA GLN A 315 8.29 9.05 14.63
C GLN A 315 8.42 8.08 15.80
N GLN A 316 7.99 6.85 15.63
CA GLN A 316 8.11 5.78 16.61
C GLN A 316 9.57 5.41 16.90
N LYS A 317 10.42 5.35 15.86
CA LYS A 317 11.86 5.13 16.02
C LYS A 317 12.53 6.27 16.81
N ILE A 318 12.13 7.52 16.53
CA ILE A 318 12.61 8.70 17.26
C ILE A 318 12.21 8.63 18.74
N LEU A 319 10.94 8.30 19.04
CA LEU A 319 10.47 8.13 20.41
C LEU A 319 11.24 7.02 21.13
N TYR A 320 11.41 5.86 20.48
CA TYR A 320 12.15 4.72 21.05
C TYR A 320 13.60 5.06 21.40
N LYS A 321 14.28 5.79 20.51
CA LYS A 321 15.65 6.27 20.75
C LYS A 321 15.73 7.21 21.95
N ASN A 322 14.73 8.07 22.13
CA ASN A 322 14.71 9.06 23.21
C ASN A 322 14.32 8.43 24.54
N ASN A 323 13.28 7.61 24.56
CA ASN A 323 12.80 6.88 25.73
C ASN A 323 11.97 5.66 25.31
N PRO A 324 12.50 4.43 25.42
CA PRO A 324 11.78 3.20 25.03
C PRO A 324 10.45 2.97 25.76
N GLU A 325 10.23 3.62 26.90
CA GLU A 325 8.95 3.51 27.63
C GLU A 325 7.88 4.48 27.10
N SER A 326 8.27 5.55 26.42
CA SER A 326 7.36 6.58 25.90
C SER A 326 6.98 6.36 24.44
N ILE A 327 6.90 5.12 24.01
CA ILE A 327 6.52 4.70 22.64
C ILE A 327 5.04 4.40 22.53
N TYR A 328 4.56 4.25 21.32
CA TYR A 328 3.24 3.69 21.05
C TYR A 328 3.31 2.18 20.96
N ILE A 329 2.34 1.48 21.53
CA ILE A 329 2.15 0.04 21.41
C ILE A 329 0.74 -0.28 20.94
N ALA A 330 0.59 -1.37 20.19
CA ALA A 330 -0.72 -1.88 19.81
C ALA A 330 -1.35 -2.63 20.99
N VAL A 331 -2.61 -2.34 21.27
CA VAL A 331 -3.40 -3.00 22.32
C VAL A 331 -4.80 -3.32 21.81
N ASP A 332 -5.55 -4.12 22.56
CA ASP A 332 -6.96 -4.34 22.29
C ASP A 332 -7.73 -3.04 22.46
N GLY A 333 -8.29 -2.57 21.33
CA GLY A 333 -9.08 -1.35 21.25
C GLY A 333 -10.57 -1.64 21.23
N PRO A 334 -11.39 -0.67 20.78
CA PRO A 334 -12.83 -0.81 20.64
C PRO A 334 -13.26 -2.11 19.98
N ARG A 335 -14.26 -2.79 20.56
CA ARG A 335 -14.92 -3.98 20.03
C ARG A 335 -16.43 -3.80 20.09
N ASN A 336 -17.16 -4.59 19.31
CA ASN A 336 -18.63 -4.63 19.40
C ASN A 336 -19.10 -5.26 20.72
N ILE A 337 -20.41 -5.25 20.96
CA ILE A 337 -21.03 -5.75 22.19
C ILE A 337 -20.71 -7.24 22.44
N ASN A 338 -20.48 -8.04 21.39
CA ASN A 338 -20.13 -9.45 21.48
C ASN A 338 -18.64 -9.68 21.75
N ARG A 339 -17.81 -8.62 21.66
CA ARG A 339 -16.34 -8.68 21.73
C ARG A 339 -15.73 -9.54 20.62
N ASP A 340 -16.34 -9.51 19.42
CA ASP A 340 -15.79 -10.20 18.26
C ASP A 340 -14.39 -9.66 17.94
N ASP A 341 -13.54 -10.51 17.36
CA ASP A 341 -12.20 -10.14 16.96
C ASP A 341 -12.22 -9.14 15.82
N PRO A 342 -11.31 -8.14 15.83
CA PRO A 342 -11.17 -7.20 14.74
C PRO A 342 -11.00 -7.88 13.39
N GLN A 343 -11.54 -7.27 12.34
CA GLN A 343 -11.42 -7.72 10.96
C GLN A 343 -10.57 -6.70 10.19
N ILE A 344 -9.26 -6.79 10.34
CA ILE A 344 -8.32 -5.79 9.84
C ILE A 344 -7.85 -6.20 8.45
N PRO A 345 -8.22 -5.46 7.38
CA PRO A 345 -7.82 -5.83 6.03
C PRO A 345 -6.33 -5.56 5.78
N VAL A 346 -5.72 -6.43 4.98
CA VAL A 346 -4.52 -6.09 4.22
C VAL A 346 -4.93 -5.39 2.93
N THR A 347 -3.96 -4.83 2.23
CA THR A 347 -4.14 -4.36 0.86
C THR A 347 -4.65 -5.52 0.00
N GLY A 348 -5.69 -5.29 -0.79
CA GLY A 348 -6.24 -6.31 -1.68
C GLY A 348 -5.40 -6.50 -2.96
N ILE A 349 -5.96 -7.22 -3.91
CA ILE A 349 -5.32 -7.45 -5.21
C ILE A 349 -5.19 -6.15 -6.04
N THR A 350 -6.01 -5.14 -5.77
CA THR A 350 -5.87 -3.82 -6.38
C THR A 350 -4.56 -3.12 -6.02
N GLY A 351 -3.90 -3.59 -4.96
CA GLY A 351 -2.71 -2.94 -4.46
C GLY A 351 -3.00 -1.62 -3.74
N TRP A 352 -1.96 -0.82 -3.60
CA TRP A 352 -2.07 0.55 -3.07
C TRP A 352 -2.03 1.59 -4.19
N THR A 353 -1.03 1.53 -5.08
CA THR A 353 -0.93 2.42 -6.23
C THR A 353 -0.80 1.63 -7.51
N VAL A 354 -1.07 2.28 -8.63
CA VAL A 354 -0.82 1.73 -9.96
C VAL A 354 0.19 2.59 -10.71
N THR A 355 1.02 1.93 -11.51
CA THR A 355 1.98 2.59 -12.41
C THR A 355 1.56 2.36 -13.86
N MET A 356 1.59 3.43 -14.66
CA MET A 356 1.18 3.48 -16.06
C MET A 356 2.31 4.06 -16.92
N ILE A 357 2.37 3.68 -18.20
CA ILE A 357 3.27 4.29 -19.19
C ILE A 357 2.45 5.19 -20.10
N SER A 358 2.79 6.49 -20.14
CA SER A 358 2.10 7.48 -20.97
C SER A 358 2.41 7.30 -22.45
N LYS A 359 1.43 7.57 -23.30
CA LYS A 359 1.66 7.65 -24.77
C LYS A 359 2.55 8.82 -25.20
N ASN A 360 2.81 9.76 -24.30
CA ASN A 360 3.82 10.82 -24.49
C ASN A 360 5.25 10.32 -24.27
N CYS A 361 5.43 9.10 -23.71
CA CYS A 361 6.74 8.50 -23.49
C CYS A 361 7.45 8.30 -24.83
N ARG A 362 8.67 8.84 -24.93
CA ARG A 362 9.46 8.77 -26.17
C ARG A 362 10.24 7.46 -26.31
N ASN A 363 10.43 6.76 -25.20
CA ASN A 363 11.15 5.50 -25.11
C ASN A 363 10.31 4.47 -24.35
N PRO A 364 9.11 4.11 -24.85
CA PRO A 364 8.21 3.18 -24.13
C PRO A 364 8.83 1.79 -23.96
N GLU A 365 9.73 1.36 -24.86
CA GLU A 365 10.54 0.15 -24.75
C GLU A 365 11.42 0.18 -23.49
N ARG A 366 12.01 1.33 -23.18
CA ARG A 366 12.87 1.50 -21.99
C ARG A 366 12.04 1.61 -20.71
N ALA A 367 10.82 2.13 -20.83
CA ALA A 367 9.92 2.25 -19.69
C ALA A 367 9.40 0.87 -19.25
N ILE A 368 9.00 0.00 -20.20
CA ILE A 368 8.56 -1.36 -19.86
C ILE A 368 9.73 -2.20 -19.33
N GLU A 369 10.92 -2.16 -19.94
CA GLU A 369 12.11 -2.84 -19.48
C GLU A 369 12.49 -2.44 -18.03
N LEU A 370 12.38 -1.15 -17.68
CA LEU A 370 12.61 -0.69 -16.30
C LEU A 370 11.56 -1.24 -15.35
N MET A 371 10.28 -1.25 -15.74
CA MET A 371 9.22 -1.82 -14.91
C MET A 371 9.48 -3.30 -14.64
N ASP A 372 9.81 -4.08 -15.69
CA ASP A 372 10.08 -5.50 -15.60
C ASP A 372 11.33 -5.79 -14.76
N TYR A 373 12.37 -4.99 -14.92
CA TYR A 373 13.56 -5.06 -14.06
C TYR A 373 13.18 -4.84 -12.59
N MET A 374 12.42 -3.79 -12.27
CA MET A 374 12.03 -3.49 -10.89
C MET A 374 11.08 -4.55 -10.31
N MET A 375 10.23 -5.17 -11.11
CA MET A 375 9.34 -6.27 -10.68
C MET A 375 10.07 -7.61 -10.56
N SER A 376 11.23 -7.79 -11.18
CA SER A 376 12.02 -9.02 -11.09
C SER A 376 12.50 -9.32 -9.66
N GLU A 377 12.84 -10.60 -9.38
CA GLU A 377 13.41 -10.98 -8.09
C GLU A 377 14.64 -10.15 -7.72
N HIS A 378 15.51 -9.87 -8.71
CA HIS A 378 16.70 -9.04 -8.53
C HIS A 378 16.34 -7.60 -8.17
N GLY A 379 15.45 -6.96 -8.95
CA GLY A 379 14.97 -5.61 -8.70
C GLY A 379 14.27 -5.49 -7.33
N GLN A 380 13.44 -6.47 -6.97
CA GLN A 380 12.77 -6.50 -5.66
C GLN A 380 13.75 -6.63 -4.50
N LYS A 381 14.80 -7.46 -4.61
CA LYS A 381 15.86 -7.51 -3.59
C LYS A 381 16.58 -6.17 -3.48
N LEU A 382 16.89 -5.56 -4.62
CA LEU A 382 17.63 -4.31 -4.67
C LEU A 382 16.86 -3.17 -4.01
N ILE A 383 15.58 -2.97 -4.34
CA ILE A 383 14.76 -1.91 -3.73
C ILE A 383 14.47 -2.18 -2.24
N TYR A 384 14.42 -3.45 -1.82
CA TYR A 384 14.09 -3.82 -0.45
C TYR A 384 15.32 -3.89 0.46
N LEU A 385 16.34 -4.68 0.06
CA LEU A 385 17.51 -4.94 0.89
C LEU A 385 18.72 -4.07 0.50
N GLY A 386 18.77 -3.58 -0.73
CA GLY A 386 19.94 -2.93 -1.32
C GLY A 386 20.89 -3.95 -1.93
N VAL A 387 22.20 -3.75 -1.76
CA VAL A 387 23.26 -4.53 -2.36
C VAL A 387 23.94 -5.42 -1.31
N GLU A 388 24.05 -6.72 -1.61
CA GLU A 388 24.75 -7.68 -0.74
C GLU A 388 26.22 -7.27 -0.54
N GLY A 389 26.68 -7.33 0.70
CA GLY A 389 28.01 -6.87 1.09
C GLY A 389 28.11 -5.37 1.37
N GLU A 390 27.15 -4.55 0.90
CA GLU A 390 27.08 -3.10 1.15
C GLU A 390 26.03 -2.76 2.20
N THR A 391 24.77 -3.16 2.00
CA THR A 391 23.65 -2.85 2.91
C THR A 391 23.27 -4.03 3.79
N TYR A 392 23.45 -5.26 3.31
CA TYR A 392 23.12 -6.48 4.05
C TYR A 392 24.12 -7.59 3.77
N ASP A 393 24.13 -8.61 4.62
CA ASP A 393 24.85 -9.86 4.46
C ASP A 393 23.87 -11.03 4.63
N ILE A 394 24.23 -12.21 4.06
CA ILE A 394 23.51 -13.46 4.30
C ILE A 394 24.27 -14.26 5.37
N VAL A 395 23.69 -14.36 6.56
CA VAL A 395 24.27 -15.07 7.71
C VAL A 395 23.36 -16.24 8.09
N ASP A 396 23.87 -17.45 8.00
CA ASP A 396 23.12 -18.69 8.29
C ASP A 396 21.79 -18.79 7.53
N GLY A 397 21.76 -18.28 6.28
CA GLY A 397 20.58 -18.27 5.42
C GLY A 397 19.55 -17.17 5.72
N LYS A 398 19.87 -16.26 6.66
CA LYS A 398 19.05 -15.08 6.96
C LYS A 398 19.67 -13.83 6.33
N TYR A 399 18.81 -12.93 5.88
CA TYR A 399 19.19 -11.61 5.37
C TYR A 399 19.31 -10.66 6.57
N VAL A 400 20.52 -10.17 6.81
CA VAL A 400 20.84 -9.33 7.98
C VAL A 400 21.32 -7.98 7.50
N ILE A 401 20.54 -6.94 7.74
CA ILE A 401 20.96 -5.56 7.45
C ILE A 401 22.14 -5.20 8.36
N LYS A 402 23.18 -4.60 7.79
CA LYS A 402 24.38 -4.21 8.53
C LYS A 402 24.07 -3.17 9.61
N ASP A 403 24.78 -3.24 10.73
CA ASP A 403 24.52 -2.37 11.90
C ASP A 403 24.65 -0.88 11.58
N GLU A 404 25.65 -0.50 10.77
CA GLU A 404 25.85 0.89 10.33
C GLU A 404 24.71 1.38 9.44
N VAL A 405 24.14 0.51 8.60
CA VAL A 405 23.00 0.82 7.72
C VAL A 405 21.73 0.97 8.56
N LYS A 406 21.48 0.04 9.50
CA LYS A 406 20.38 0.13 10.47
C LYS A 406 20.47 1.41 11.32
N GLN A 407 21.67 1.76 11.75
CA GLN A 407 21.85 2.96 12.56
C GLN A 407 21.38 4.21 11.82
N ILE A 408 21.75 4.37 10.55
CA ILE A 408 21.31 5.52 9.74
C ILE A 408 19.79 5.45 9.51
N LEU A 409 19.27 4.29 9.06
CA LEU A 409 17.84 4.08 8.84
C LEU A 409 16.98 4.44 10.07
N ASN A 410 17.45 4.12 11.26
CA ASN A 410 16.73 4.35 12.51
C ASN A 410 16.91 5.76 13.10
N THR A 411 17.79 6.58 12.52
CA THR A 411 18.11 7.90 13.12
C THR A 411 17.97 9.06 12.17
N ASP A 412 18.08 8.83 10.86
CA ASP A 412 18.07 9.87 9.84
C ASP A 412 17.66 9.27 8.49
N ARG A 413 16.34 9.24 8.24
CA ARG A 413 15.78 8.70 7.00
C ARG A 413 16.26 9.45 5.76
N GLU A 414 16.41 10.77 5.83
CA GLU A 414 16.89 11.57 4.71
C GLU A 414 18.33 11.20 4.32
N ALA A 415 19.22 11.06 5.32
CA ALA A 415 20.60 10.59 5.08
C ALA A 415 20.63 9.14 4.58
N TYR A 416 19.74 8.27 5.04
CA TYR A 416 19.62 6.91 4.56
C TYR A 416 19.21 6.88 3.07
N ASP A 417 18.17 7.59 2.69
CA ASP A 417 17.70 7.66 1.31
C ASP A 417 18.73 8.31 0.39
N ALA A 418 19.45 9.32 0.87
CA ALA A 418 20.53 9.95 0.11
C ALA A 418 21.76 9.04 -0.10
N THR A 419 21.95 8.00 0.74
CA THR A 419 23.11 7.13 0.68
C THR A 419 22.78 5.78 0.06
N TYR A 420 21.71 5.14 0.49
CA TYR A 420 21.35 3.76 0.13
C TYR A 420 20.07 3.67 -0.68
N ALA A 421 19.00 4.34 -0.26
CA ALA A 421 17.65 4.31 -0.82
C ALA A 421 17.09 2.87 -1.02
N ALA A 422 17.47 1.94 -0.13
CA ALA A 422 16.82 0.65 0.02
C ALA A 422 15.58 0.78 0.94
N ASP A 423 15.13 -0.29 1.59
CA ASP A 423 13.93 -0.27 2.46
C ASP A 423 12.70 0.30 1.73
N ASN A 424 12.55 -0.13 0.48
CA ASN A 424 11.48 0.29 -0.42
C ASN A 424 11.37 1.82 -0.63
N ALA A 425 12.48 2.55 -0.63
CA ALA A 425 12.46 3.97 -1.01
C ALA A 425 11.86 4.20 -2.41
N TYR A 426 11.98 3.19 -3.29
CA TYR A 426 11.37 3.16 -4.63
C TYR A 426 10.23 2.14 -4.70
N TRP A 427 9.20 2.35 -3.89
CA TRP A 427 8.08 1.45 -3.61
C TRP A 427 7.07 1.25 -4.76
N MET A 428 7.15 2.00 -5.86
CA MET A 428 6.09 2.11 -6.87
C MET A 428 5.71 0.77 -7.53
N LEU A 429 6.63 -0.19 -7.57
CA LEU A 429 6.40 -1.55 -8.10
C LEU A 429 6.74 -2.64 -7.06
N GLN A 430 6.67 -2.30 -5.77
CA GLN A 430 6.98 -3.20 -4.67
C GLN A 430 6.06 -4.44 -4.65
N ASN A 431 6.66 -5.62 -4.54
CA ASN A 431 5.97 -6.89 -4.34
C ASN A 431 6.15 -7.40 -2.91
N ASN A 432 5.18 -7.12 -2.06
CA ASN A 432 5.24 -7.48 -0.64
C ASN A 432 5.36 -8.98 -0.40
N VAL A 433 4.68 -9.82 -1.20
CA VAL A 433 4.68 -11.27 -1.05
C VAL A 433 6.06 -11.84 -1.37
N MET A 434 6.66 -11.40 -2.49
CA MET A 434 8.02 -11.81 -2.86
C MET A 434 9.04 -11.40 -1.79
N GLN A 435 8.88 -10.22 -1.18
CA GLN A 435 9.79 -9.71 -0.15
C GLN A 435 9.71 -10.47 1.19
N LEU A 436 8.60 -11.18 1.49
CA LEU A 436 8.48 -11.99 2.72
C LEU A 436 9.59 -13.03 2.84
N GLN A 437 10.06 -13.60 1.73
CA GLN A 437 11.12 -14.62 1.73
C GLN A 437 12.49 -14.09 2.17
N TRP A 438 12.71 -12.77 2.10
CA TRP A 438 13.97 -12.11 2.47
C TRP A 438 13.84 -11.20 3.68
N GLN A 439 12.66 -11.18 4.30
CA GLN A 439 12.36 -10.25 5.37
C GLN A 439 13.36 -10.38 6.52
N PRO A 440 14.13 -9.34 6.86
CA PRO A 440 14.94 -9.31 8.06
C PRO A 440 14.08 -9.46 9.31
N ASP A 441 14.67 -9.99 10.39
CA ASP A 441 13.99 -10.04 11.68
C ASP A 441 13.55 -8.62 12.08
N MET A 442 12.24 -8.42 12.24
CA MET A 442 11.68 -7.11 12.61
C MET A 442 12.13 -6.74 14.02
N GLU A 443 12.53 -5.50 14.20
CA GLU A 443 12.98 -4.97 15.48
C GLU A 443 11.91 -4.11 16.17
N GLU A 444 12.03 -3.99 17.51
CA GLU A 444 11.27 -2.98 18.24
C GLU A 444 11.65 -1.56 17.71
N PRO A 445 10.73 -0.60 17.72
CA PRO A 445 9.39 -0.68 18.35
C PRO A 445 8.26 -1.11 17.40
N LEU A 446 8.53 -1.47 16.16
CA LEU A 446 7.50 -1.80 15.17
C LEU A 446 7.06 -3.27 15.22
N LYS A 447 7.92 -4.15 15.74
CA LYS A 447 7.67 -5.59 15.84
C LYS A 447 6.39 -5.90 16.62
N GLN A 448 6.24 -5.33 17.82
CA GLN A 448 5.08 -5.54 18.67
C GLN A 448 3.76 -5.16 17.96
N MET A 449 3.76 -4.05 17.21
CA MET A 449 2.59 -3.61 16.44
C MET A 449 2.23 -4.58 15.32
N ALA A 450 3.23 -5.09 14.58
CA ALA A 450 3.01 -6.03 13.50
C ALA A 450 2.48 -7.38 14.04
N GLU A 451 3.16 -7.95 15.03
CA GLU A 451 2.78 -9.23 15.63
C GLU A 451 1.38 -9.19 16.26
N TRP A 452 0.97 -8.03 16.83
CA TRP A 452 -0.37 -7.86 17.36
C TRP A 452 -1.45 -8.01 16.26
N THR A 453 -1.17 -7.63 15.00
CA THR A 453 -2.15 -7.68 13.92
C THR A 453 -2.33 -9.06 13.30
N TYR A 454 -1.35 -9.98 13.40
CA TYR A 454 -1.39 -11.28 12.71
C TYR A 454 -2.70 -12.06 12.88
N PRO A 455 -3.23 -12.26 14.11
CA PRO A 455 -4.46 -13.03 14.30
C PRO A 455 -5.72 -12.33 13.75
N TYR A 456 -5.65 -11.02 13.51
CA TYR A 456 -6.77 -10.18 13.08
C TYR A 456 -6.72 -9.81 11.61
N THR A 457 -5.62 -10.15 10.93
CA THR A 457 -5.42 -9.87 9.50
C THR A 457 -6.43 -10.64 8.64
N ARG A 458 -7.09 -9.94 7.71
CA ARG A 458 -8.11 -10.51 6.82
C ARG A 458 -7.93 -10.01 5.39
N TYR A 459 -8.32 -10.85 4.44
CA TYR A 459 -8.46 -10.44 3.05
C TYR A 459 -9.81 -9.72 2.86
N ALA A 460 -9.81 -8.61 2.14
CA ALA A 460 -11.00 -7.81 1.87
C ALA A 460 -11.06 -7.24 0.45
N GLY A 461 -10.18 -7.69 -0.47
CA GLY A 461 -10.12 -7.21 -1.85
C GLY A 461 -11.40 -7.46 -2.65
N GLN A 462 -12.21 -8.46 -2.26
CA GLN A 462 -13.51 -8.68 -2.89
C GLN A 462 -14.50 -7.53 -2.72
N TYR A 463 -14.27 -6.62 -1.77
CA TYR A 463 -15.15 -5.48 -1.51
C TYR A 463 -14.65 -4.18 -2.18
N GLU A 464 -13.57 -4.23 -2.94
CA GLU A 464 -12.99 -3.05 -3.58
C GLU A 464 -13.74 -2.69 -4.86
N MET A 465 -14.14 -1.41 -4.97
CA MET A 465 -14.78 -0.84 -6.15
C MET A 465 -13.68 -0.29 -7.06
N HIS A 466 -13.11 -1.12 -7.93
CA HIS A 466 -12.01 -0.75 -8.83
C HIS A 466 -12.46 -0.38 -10.26
N ALA A 467 -13.74 -0.59 -10.56
CA ALA A 467 -14.35 -0.19 -11.84
C ALA A 467 -15.80 0.19 -11.59
N PHE A 468 -16.23 1.33 -12.11
CA PHE A 468 -17.62 1.75 -12.02
C PHE A 468 -18.42 1.21 -13.20
N ALA A 469 -19.62 0.69 -12.91
CA ALA A 469 -20.53 0.16 -13.93
C ALA A 469 -20.99 1.24 -14.93
N SER A 470 -20.99 2.51 -14.52
CA SER A 470 -21.33 3.66 -15.33
C SER A 470 -20.85 4.96 -14.69
N GLU A 471 -20.76 6.02 -15.49
CA GLU A 471 -20.49 7.40 -15.00
C GLU A 471 -21.51 7.85 -13.94
N GLU A 472 -22.78 7.43 -14.05
CA GLU A 472 -23.80 7.72 -13.05
C GLU A 472 -23.45 7.10 -11.67
N VAL A 473 -23.01 5.83 -11.64
CA VAL A 473 -22.61 5.15 -10.40
C VAL A 473 -21.39 5.84 -9.78
N GLU A 474 -20.41 6.23 -10.58
CA GLU A 474 -19.23 6.96 -10.13
C GLU A 474 -19.58 8.31 -9.52
N GLN A 475 -20.49 9.06 -10.15
CA GLN A 475 -20.98 10.34 -9.62
C GLN A 475 -21.73 10.15 -8.28
N ILE A 476 -22.56 9.11 -8.16
CA ILE A 476 -23.26 8.79 -6.92
C ILE A 476 -22.25 8.42 -5.83
N TYR A 477 -21.28 7.57 -6.13
CA TYR A 477 -20.20 7.17 -5.22
C TYR A 477 -19.44 8.38 -4.67
N THR A 478 -18.97 9.24 -5.56
CA THR A 478 -18.23 10.45 -5.21
C THR A 478 -19.09 11.40 -4.35
N ALA A 479 -20.33 11.65 -4.75
CA ALA A 479 -21.23 12.52 -4.01
C ALA A 479 -21.59 11.96 -2.62
N THR A 480 -21.76 10.64 -2.51
CA THR A 480 -22.07 9.97 -1.23
C THR A 480 -20.88 10.02 -0.27
N ASN A 481 -19.67 9.81 -0.77
CA ASN A 481 -18.46 9.92 0.04
C ASN A 481 -18.22 11.35 0.55
N LYS A 482 -18.40 12.37 -0.28
CA LYS A 482 -18.33 13.78 0.15
C LYS A 482 -19.42 14.15 1.17
N LEU A 483 -20.61 13.62 0.99
CA LEU A 483 -21.70 13.77 1.97
C LEU A 483 -21.30 13.14 3.31
N TRP A 484 -20.71 11.93 3.28
CA TRP A 484 -20.23 11.26 4.49
C TRP A 484 -19.12 12.05 5.18
N GLY A 485 -18.13 12.55 4.45
CA GLY A 485 -17.04 13.35 5.01
C GLY A 485 -17.53 14.61 5.75
N THR A 486 -18.62 15.22 5.30
CA THR A 486 -19.27 16.30 6.02
C THR A 486 -20.03 15.78 7.23
N THR A 487 -20.76 14.68 7.07
CA THR A 487 -21.62 14.08 8.10
C THR A 487 -20.82 13.61 9.31
N ILE A 488 -19.71 12.91 9.12
CA ILE A 488 -18.89 12.38 10.23
C ILE A 488 -18.38 13.51 11.14
N LYS A 489 -17.98 14.65 10.57
CA LYS A 489 -17.60 15.84 11.33
C LYS A 489 -18.77 16.39 12.15
N GLN A 490 -19.95 16.46 11.55
CA GLN A 490 -21.17 16.92 12.23
C GLN A 490 -21.60 15.97 13.36
N LEU A 491 -21.45 14.65 13.16
CA LEU A 491 -21.75 13.64 14.19
C LEU A 491 -20.87 13.81 15.43
N LEU A 492 -19.55 13.98 15.23
CA LEU A 492 -18.59 14.17 16.31
C LEU A 492 -18.76 15.51 17.04
N LEU A 493 -19.28 16.53 16.37
CA LEU A 493 -19.52 17.88 16.90
C LEU A 493 -20.95 18.12 17.36
N ALA A 494 -21.83 17.11 17.31
CA ALA A 494 -23.22 17.28 17.71
C ALA A 494 -23.34 17.61 19.22
N GLU A 495 -24.20 18.59 19.56
CA GLU A 495 -24.37 19.08 20.93
C GLU A 495 -25.19 18.13 21.84
N SER A 496 -25.84 17.11 21.24
CA SER A 496 -26.64 16.11 21.98
C SER A 496 -26.88 14.86 21.15
N ASP A 497 -27.25 13.76 21.81
CA ASP A 497 -27.66 12.52 21.14
C ASP A 497 -28.86 12.74 20.22
N ALA A 498 -29.80 13.62 20.60
CA ALA A 498 -30.96 13.96 19.75
C ALA A 498 -30.56 14.74 18.49
N GLN A 499 -29.52 15.54 18.54
CA GLN A 499 -28.97 16.18 17.34
C GLN A 499 -28.18 15.17 16.50
N PHE A 500 -27.39 14.30 17.13
CA PHE A 500 -26.71 13.22 16.46
C PHE A 500 -27.65 12.34 15.65
N ASP A 501 -28.76 11.89 16.28
CA ASP A 501 -29.76 11.05 15.63
C ASP A 501 -30.41 11.76 14.42
N ARG A 502 -30.71 13.05 14.53
CA ARG A 502 -31.22 13.85 13.39
C ARG A 502 -30.20 13.95 12.25
N ILE A 503 -28.91 14.13 12.56
CA ILE A 503 -27.86 14.17 11.54
C ILE A 503 -27.78 12.84 10.79
N VAL A 504 -27.94 11.71 11.49
CA VAL A 504 -28.01 10.38 10.85
C VAL A 504 -29.24 10.27 9.94
N GLU A 505 -30.42 10.70 10.40
CA GLU A 505 -31.65 10.69 9.59
C GLU A 505 -31.54 11.59 8.36
N ASP A 506 -30.97 12.79 8.52
CA ASP A 506 -30.72 13.73 7.42
C ASP A 506 -29.71 13.15 6.40
N TYR A 507 -28.66 12.49 6.87
CA TYR A 507 -27.68 11.79 6.02
C TYR A 507 -28.34 10.69 5.20
N ILE A 508 -29.14 9.81 5.83
CA ILE A 508 -29.86 8.73 5.14
C ILE A 508 -30.77 9.33 4.06
N THR A 509 -31.53 10.36 4.39
CA THR A 509 -32.45 11.01 3.44
C THR A 509 -31.68 11.64 2.27
N ALA A 510 -30.58 12.33 2.56
CA ALA A 510 -29.77 13.00 1.53
C ALA A 510 -29.11 12.03 0.57
N ARG A 511 -28.53 10.92 1.07
CA ARG A 511 -27.90 9.92 0.21
C ARG A 511 -28.90 9.13 -0.64
N GLU A 512 -30.12 8.87 -0.10
CA GLU A 512 -31.21 8.29 -0.89
C GLU A 512 -31.58 9.19 -2.08
N ALA A 513 -31.63 10.51 -1.85
CA ALA A 513 -31.87 11.48 -2.91
C ALA A 513 -30.74 11.53 -3.96
N LEU A 514 -29.50 11.12 -3.61
CA LEU A 514 -28.37 10.98 -4.54
C LEU A 514 -28.43 9.68 -5.36
N GLY A 515 -29.32 8.73 -5.03
CA GLY A 515 -29.39 7.44 -5.72
C GLY A 515 -28.62 6.31 -5.02
N TYR A 516 -28.46 6.37 -3.70
CA TYR A 516 -27.65 5.41 -2.93
C TYR A 516 -28.06 3.95 -3.13
N GLU A 517 -29.34 3.65 -3.38
CA GLU A 517 -29.79 2.28 -3.68
C GLU A 517 -29.13 1.74 -4.95
N THR A 518 -29.02 2.57 -6.00
CA THR A 518 -28.29 2.21 -7.25
C THR A 518 -26.81 1.93 -6.98
N LEU A 519 -26.16 2.74 -6.13
CA LEU A 519 -24.79 2.50 -5.72
C LEU A 519 -24.65 1.17 -4.97
N LEU A 520 -25.51 0.89 -4.00
CA LEU A 520 -25.47 -0.34 -3.20
C LEU A 520 -25.69 -1.60 -4.05
N GLU A 521 -26.55 -1.50 -5.08
CA GLU A 521 -26.73 -2.58 -6.07
C GLU A 521 -25.43 -2.78 -6.88
N ALA A 522 -24.82 -1.71 -7.36
CA ALA A 522 -23.56 -1.76 -8.11
C ALA A 522 -22.40 -2.31 -7.25
N GLU A 523 -22.27 -1.88 -6.00
CA GLU A 523 -21.27 -2.43 -5.05
C GLU A 523 -21.52 -3.92 -4.78
N THR A 524 -22.77 -4.33 -4.67
CA THR A 524 -23.13 -5.75 -4.51
C THR A 524 -22.76 -6.57 -5.74
N GLU A 525 -23.04 -6.08 -6.94
CA GLU A 525 -22.70 -6.75 -8.18
C GLU A 525 -21.18 -6.83 -8.38
N GLN A 526 -20.46 -5.73 -8.12
CA GLN A 526 -19.00 -5.71 -8.20
C GLN A 526 -18.38 -6.68 -7.18
N MET A 527 -18.87 -6.71 -5.95
CA MET A 527 -18.43 -7.66 -4.93
C MET A 527 -18.60 -9.11 -5.39
N GLN A 528 -19.71 -9.47 -6.02
CA GLN A 528 -19.94 -10.83 -6.52
C GLN A 528 -18.98 -11.17 -7.67
N GLN A 529 -18.78 -10.25 -8.62
CA GLN A 529 -17.80 -10.40 -9.69
C GLN A 529 -16.38 -10.56 -9.16
N ASN A 530 -16.00 -9.77 -8.16
CA ASN A 530 -14.70 -9.85 -7.51
C ASN A 530 -14.51 -11.20 -6.80
N LYS A 531 -15.53 -11.69 -6.10
CA LYS A 531 -15.48 -13.04 -5.48
C LYS A 531 -15.27 -14.12 -6.53
N GLU A 532 -15.96 -14.04 -7.67
CA GLU A 532 -15.80 -15.00 -8.75
C GLU A 532 -14.37 -14.96 -9.33
N LYS A 533 -13.84 -13.76 -9.63
CA LYS A 533 -12.46 -13.58 -10.12
C LYS A 533 -11.42 -14.12 -9.13
N LEU A 534 -11.64 -13.94 -7.83
CA LEU A 534 -10.72 -14.33 -6.75
C LEU A 534 -10.93 -15.76 -6.26
N GLY A 535 -11.95 -16.49 -6.77
CA GLY A 535 -12.29 -17.83 -6.30
C GLY A 535 -12.82 -17.87 -4.86
N ILE A 536 -13.30 -16.76 -4.32
CA ILE A 536 -13.89 -16.63 -2.98
C ILE A 536 -15.35 -17.11 -3.04
N LYS A 537 -15.75 -17.99 -2.10
CA LYS A 537 -17.10 -18.55 -2.03
C LYS A 537 -18.04 -17.71 -1.16
#